data_0f8b6c3b85cf9f4057e97e037cae2bb5
#
_entry.id   0f8b6c3b85cf9f4057e97e037cae2bb5
#
_cell.length_a   1.000
_cell.length_b   1.000
_cell.length_c   1.000
_cell.angle_alpha   90.00
_cell.angle_beta   90.00
_cell.angle_gamma   90.00
#
_symmetry.space_group_name_H-M   'P 1'
#
loop_
_entity.id
_entity.type
_entity.pdbx_description
1 polymer ?
#
loop_
_entity_poly.entity_id
_entity_poly.type
_entity_poly.pdbx_seq_one_letter_code
_entity_poly.pdbx_strand_id
1 'polypeptide(L)'
;MFEYFYNEIFRKTIIAFGTLFNGLEIQQEGSVTRVPLAYGPTQKFLARIEQTPDLNKPTAITLPRMSFEFTGLTYDASRKVTTTQQFTVKDPTDGKIVKKAYMPVPYSMQFELSIMCKLNDDALQIVEQILPYFQ
;
A
#
# COMPACT_ATOMS: atom_id res chain seq x y z
N MET A 1 18.54 -13.30 -23.08
CA MET A 1 19.00 -12.13 -22.34
C MET A 1 18.23 -11.94 -21.02
N PHE A 2 16.93 -12.16 -21.03
CA PHE A 2 16.14 -12.14 -19.79
C PHE A 2 15.82 -13.57 -19.35
N GLU A 3 16.27 -13.95 -18.17
CA GLU A 3 15.86 -15.18 -17.51
C GLU A 3 14.64 -14.90 -16.63
N TYR A 4 13.68 -15.82 -16.60
CA TYR A 4 12.50 -15.66 -15.79
C TYR A 4 12.85 -15.73 -14.30
N PHE A 5 12.49 -14.71 -13.56
CA PHE A 5 12.47 -14.75 -12.10
C PHE A 5 11.34 -13.86 -11.58
N TYR A 6 10.81 -14.21 -10.43
CA TYR A 6 9.76 -13.44 -9.77
C TYR A 6 9.88 -13.55 -8.25
N ASN A 7 10.41 -12.50 -7.64
CA ASN A 7 10.66 -12.45 -6.19
C ASN A 7 9.50 -11.83 -5.38
N GLU A 8 8.41 -11.45 -6.05
CA GLU A 8 7.22 -10.82 -5.47
C GLU A 8 7.49 -9.53 -4.66
N ILE A 9 8.57 -8.82 -4.97
CA ILE A 9 8.99 -7.62 -4.21
C ILE A 9 7.91 -6.54 -4.25
N PHE A 10 7.39 -6.23 -5.43
CA PHE A 10 6.34 -5.22 -5.59
C PHE A 10 5.07 -5.62 -4.86
N ARG A 11 4.64 -6.87 -5.01
CA ARG A 11 3.47 -7.40 -4.34
C ARG A 11 3.59 -7.31 -2.82
N LYS A 12 4.73 -7.73 -2.28
CA LYS A 12 5.00 -7.67 -0.83
C LYS A 12 5.03 -6.23 -0.32
N THR A 13 5.59 -5.30 -1.10
CA THR A 13 5.63 -3.87 -0.73
C THR A 13 4.23 -3.26 -0.73
N ILE A 14 3.39 -3.59 -1.70
CA ILE A 14 1.98 -3.15 -1.74
C ILE A 14 1.20 -3.68 -0.53
N ILE A 15 1.37 -4.95 -0.20
CA ILE A 15 0.74 -5.56 0.97
C ILE A 15 1.22 -4.89 2.27
N ALA A 16 2.53 -4.66 2.39
CA ALA A 16 3.11 -3.97 3.55
C ALA A 16 2.55 -2.56 3.72
N PHE A 17 2.41 -1.79 2.63
CA PHE A 17 1.78 -0.47 2.67
C PHE A 17 0.33 -0.56 3.16
N GLY A 18 -0.45 -1.51 2.65
CA GLY A 18 -1.82 -1.71 3.08
C GLY A 18 -1.95 -2.06 4.56
N THR A 19 -1.01 -2.83 5.12
CA THR A 19 -1.04 -3.18 6.55
C THR A 19 -0.78 -1.99 7.47
N LEU A 20 -0.06 -0.96 7.02
CA LEU A 20 0.18 0.25 7.81
C LEU A 20 -1.13 1.02 8.11
N PHE A 21 -2.07 1.00 7.20
CA PHE A 21 -3.31 1.76 7.30
C PHE A 21 -4.53 0.90 7.60
N ASN A 22 -4.33 -0.39 7.83
CA ASN A 22 -5.41 -1.29 8.17
C ASN A 22 -5.83 -1.13 9.63
N GLY A 23 -7.13 -1.22 9.88
CA GLY A 23 -7.68 -1.21 11.22
C GLY A 23 -7.94 0.19 11.81
N LEU A 24 -7.95 1.24 10.99
CA LEU A 24 -8.40 2.56 11.41
C LEU A 24 -9.88 2.55 11.77
N GLU A 25 -10.21 3.24 12.86
CA GLU A 25 -11.57 3.35 13.37
C GLU A 25 -11.92 4.82 13.59
N ILE A 26 -13.17 5.15 13.35
CA ILE A 26 -13.72 6.48 13.60
C ILE A 26 -14.92 6.39 14.54
N GLN A 27 -15.21 7.47 15.24
CA GLN A 27 -16.37 7.58 16.09
C GLN A 27 -17.47 8.35 15.37
N GLN A 28 -18.62 7.70 15.17
CA GLN A 28 -19.82 8.29 14.59
C GLN A 28 -20.98 8.15 15.56
N GLU A 29 -21.63 9.25 15.93
CA GLU A 29 -22.85 9.27 16.74
C GLU A 29 -22.86 8.31 17.95
N GLY A 30 -21.70 8.21 18.65
CA GLY A 30 -21.57 7.33 19.82
C GLY A 30 -21.21 5.87 19.50
N SER A 31 -21.07 5.51 18.24
CA SER A 31 -20.58 4.20 17.82
C SER A 31 -19.22 4.28 17.16
N VAL A 32 -18.41 3.25 17.38
CA VAL A 32 -17.10 3.11 16.72
C VAL A 32 -17.29 2.33 15.43
N THR A 33 -16.86 2.91 14.31
CA THR A 33 -16.97 2.31 12.97
C THR A 33 -15.58 2.09 12.40
N ARG A 34 -15.30 0.88 11.96
CA ARG A 34 -14.05 0.55 11.28
C ARG A 34 -14.09 1.05 9.83
N VAL A 35 -12.99 1.66 9.40
CA VAL A 35 -12.82 2.16 8.03
C VAL A 35 -12.19 1.07 7.17
N PRO A 36 -12.89 0.50 6.18
CA PRO A 36 -12.34 -0.51 5.31
C PRO A 36 -11.30 0.09 4.35
N LEU A 37 -10.25 -0.66 4.07
CA LEU A 37 -9.18 -0.31 3.14
C LEU A 37 -9.17 -1.30 1.97
N ALA A 38 -9.05 -0.80 0.75
CA ALA A 38 -8.94 -1.63 -0.44
C ALA A 38 -7.87 -1.11 -1.39
N TYR A 39 -7.23 -2.01 -2.14
CA TYR A 39 -6.30 -1.66 -3.21
C TYR A 39 -7.08 -1.39 -4.50
N GLY A 40 -6.83 -0.26 -5.12
CA GLY A 40 -7.37 0.10 -6.41
C GLY A 40 -7.40 1.61 -6.65
N PRO A 41 -7.56 2.04 -7.90
CA PRO A 41 -7.62 3.45 -8.24
C PRO A 41 -8.88 4.09 -7.66
N THR A 42 -8.75 5.32 -7.18
CA THR A 42 -9.84 6.10 -6.61
C THR A 42 -11.04 6.23 -7.56
N GLN A 43 -10.77 6.36 -8.85
CA GLN A 43 -11.81 6.46 -9.88
C GLN A 43 -12.74 5.27 -9.92
N LYS A 44 -12.22 4.06 -9.69
CA LYS A 44 -13.01 2.82 -9.63
C LYS A 44 -14.05 2.86 -8.50
N PHE A 45 -13.67 3.40 -7.35
CA PHE A 45 -14.56 3.52 -6.20
C PHE A 45 -15.57 4.64 -6.36
N LEU A 46 -15.14 5.78 -6.95
CA LEU A 46 -16.04 6.89 -7.27
C LEU A 46 -17.10 6.49 -8.29
N ALA A 47 -16.73 5.77 -9.33
CA ALA A 47 -17.68 5.25 -10.31
C ALA A 47 -18.74 4.34 -9.69
N ARG A 48 -18.39 3.54 -8.69
CA ARG A 48 -19.35 2.71 -7.96
C ARG A 48 -20.29 3.53 -7.07
N ILE A 49 -19.82 4.66 -6.53
CA ILE A 49 -20.66 5.56 -5.72
C ILE A 49 -21.68 6.28 -6.62
N GLU A 50 -21.27 6.65 -7.83
CA GLU A 50 -22.12 7.34 -8.81
C GLU A 50 -23.13 6.44 -9.50
N GLN A 51 -22.91 5.13 -9.51
CA GLN A 51 -23.90 4.20 -10.03
C GLN A 51 -25.18 4.31 -9.22
N THR A 52 -26.25 4.74 -9.88
CA THR A 52 -27.59 4.79 -9.29
C THR A 52 -27.95 3.41 -8.77
N PRO A 53 -28.18 3.25 -7.46
CA PRO A 53 -28.57 1.95 -6.93
C PRO A 53 -29.92 1.58 -7.54
N ASP A 54 -29.99 0.38 -8.08
CA ASP A 54 -31.27 -0.24 -8.39
C ASP A 54 -32.11 -0.20 -7.11
N LEU A 55 -33.35 0.27 -7.19
CA LEU A 55 -34.25 0.48 -6.04
C LEU A 55 -34.35 -0.75 -5.11
N ASN A 56 -33.96 -1.92 -5.61
CA ASN A 56 -33.98 -3.19 -4.90
C ASN A 56 -32.61 -3.68 -4.40
N LYS A 57 -31.52 -2.96 -4.64
CA LYS A 57 -30.17 -3.35 -4.19
C LYS A 57 -29.55 -2.25 -3.36
N PRO A 58 -29.06 -2.56 -2.14
CA PRO A 58 -28.30 -1.58 -1.35
C PRO A 58 -27.04 -1.17 -2.11
N THR A 59 -26.62 0.09 -1.93
CA THR A 59 -25.39 0.64 -2.47
C THR A 59 -24.20 -0.31 -2.25
N ALA A 60 -23.47 -0.62 -3.32
CA ALA A 60 -22.38 -1.59 -3.30
C ALA A 60 -21.15 -1.14 -2.48
N ILE A 61 -21.12 0.08 -2.00
CA ILE A 61 -19.99 0.66 -1.25
C ILE A 61 -20.49 1.39 -0.01
N THR A 62 -19.91 1.01 1.14
CA THR A 62 -20.10 1.72 2.41
C THR A 62 -19.09 2.84 2.54
N LEU A 63 -19.52 3.99 3.06
CA LEU A 63 -18.66 5.11 3.45
C LEU A 63 -18.70 5.26 4.99
N PRO A 64 -17.60 5.64 5.64
CA PRO A 64 -16.28 6.02 5.13
C PRO A 64 -15.47 4.82 4.61
N ARG A 65 -14.56 5.09 3.68
CA ARG A 65 -13.70 4.08 3.07
C ARG A 65 -12.36 4.69 2.64
N MET A 66 -11.33 3.87 2.66
CA MET A 66 -10.03 4.23 2.11
C MET A 66 -9.67 3.33 0.93
N SER A 67 -8.95 3.89 -0.03
CA SER A 67 -8.32 3.15 -1.12
C SER A 67 -6.88 3.59 -1.28
N PHE A 68 -6.04 2.70 -1.76
CA PHE A 68 -4.67 3.04 -2.10
C PHE A 68 -4.26 2.38 -3.40
N GLU A 69 -3.34 3.03 -4.11
CA GLU A 69 -2.77 2.50 -5.34
C GLU A 69 -1.29 2.81 -5.45
N PHE A 70 -0.59 1.98 -6.19
CA PHE A 70 0.78 2.22 -6.62
C PHE A 70 0.76 3.17 -7.83
N THR A 71 1.38 4.34 -7.71
CA THR A 71 1.31 5.40 -8.72
C THR A 71 2.60 5.59 -9.50
N GLY A 72 3.74 5.28 -8.93
CA GLY A 72 5.00 5.53 -9.61
C GLY A 72 6.19 4.78 -9.03
N LEU A 73 7.21 4.64 -9.86
CA LEU A 73 8.49 4.03 -9.54
C LEU A 73 9.60 4.95 -10.02
N THR A 74 10.50 5.34 -9.11
CA THR A 74 11.61 6.23 -9.41
C THR A 74 12.91 5.61 -8.95
N TYR A 75 13.94 5.65 -9.80
CA TYR A 75 15.28 5.23 -9.43
C TYR A 75 15.90 6.20 -8.43
N ASP A 76 16.43 5.66 -7.33
CA ASP A 76 17.08 6.46 -6.29
C ASP A 76 18.60 6.51 -6.49
N ALA A 77 19.06 7.53 -7.21
CA ALA A 77 20.47 7.72 -7.48
C ALA A 77 21.31 8.04 -6.23
N SER A 78 20.70 8.57 -5.16
CA SER A 78 21.40 8.90 -3.93
C SER A 78 21.89 7.69 -3.15
N ARG A 79 21.18 6.58 -3.29
CA ARG A 79 21.50 5.28 -2.65
C ARG A 79 22.15 4.29 -3.61
N LYS A 80 22.62 4.75 -4.77
CA LYS A 80 23.28 3.90 -5.76
C LYS A 80 24.54 3.25 -5.19
N VAL A 81 24.63 1.93 -5.35
CA VAL A 81 25.83 1.15 -5.05
C VAL A 81 26.52 0.74 -6.36
N THR A 82 27.82 0.48 -6.31
CA THR A 82 28.56 0.04 -7.49
C THR A 82 28.01 -1.28 -8.04
N THR A 83 27.89 -1.39 -9.36
CA THR A 83 27.32 -2.57 -10.03
C THR A 83 28.12 -3.86 -9.81
N THR A 84 29.39 -3.75 -9.45
CA THR A 84 30.29 -4.89 -9.19
C THR A 84 30.28 -5.36 -7.74
N GLN A 85 29.64 -4.63 -6.85
CA GLN A 85 29.60 -4.99 -5.42
C GLN A 85 28.70 -6.22 -5.22
N GLN A 86 29.23 -7.21 -4.53
CA GLN A 86 28.55 -8.45 -4.19
C GLN A 86 28.56 -8.64 -2.68
N PHE A 87 27.53 -9.25 -2.17
CA PHE A 87 27.52 -9.75 -0.80
C PHE A 87 27.45 -11.28 -0.79
N THR A 88 28.04 -11.87 0.23
CA THR A 88 28.09 -13.31 0.41
C THR A 88 27.29 -13.72 1.63
N VAL A 89 26.45 -14.73 1.45
CA VAL A 89 25.66 -15.30 2.53
C VAL A 89 26.01 -16.77 2.66
N LYS A 90 26.31 -17.22 3.87
CA LYS A 90 26.47 -18.64 4.15
C LYS A 90 25.09 -19.29 4.22
N ASP A 91 24.97 -20.46 3.64
CA ASP A 91 23.73 -21.24 3.75
C ASP A 91 23.52 -21.65 5.22
N PRO A 92 22.34 -21.35 5.79
CA PRO A 92 22.06 -21.70 7.18
C PRO A 92 22.00 -23.22 7.42
N THR A 93 21.76 -24.00 6.36
CA THR A 93 21.66 -25.46 6.44
C THR A 93 23.02 -26.16 6.26
N ASP A 94 23.87 -25.59 5.41
CA ASP A 94 25.24 -26.09 5.18
C ASP A 94 26.23 -24.93 5.16
N GLY A 95 26.95 -24.75 6.25
CA GLY A 95 27.93 -23.66 6.41
C GLY A 95 29.10 -23.69 5.43
N LYS A 96 29.21 -24.72 4.58
CA LYS A 96 30.22 -24.83 3.53
C LYS A 96 29.78 -24.19 2.22
N ILE A 97 28.45 -23.99 2.03
CA ILE A 97 27.89 -23.40 0.82
C ILE A 97 27.82 -21.89 1.00
N VAL A 98 28.51 -21.18 0.12
CA VAL A 98 28.51 -19.72 0.08
C VAL A 98 27.73 -19.26 -1.16
N LYS A 99 26.63 -18.56 -0.94
CA LYS A 99 25.85 -17.93 -2.01
C LYS A 99 26.32 -16.48 -2.18
N LYS A 100 26.61 -16.09 -3.41
CA LYS A 100 26.95 -14.71 -3.78
C LYS A 100 25.78 -14.09 -4.49
N ALA A 101 25.45 -12.86 -4.13
CA ALA A 101 24.44 -12.07 -4.81
C ALA A 101 24.94 -10.64 -5.04
N TYR A 102 24.50 -10.04 -6.14
CA TYR A 102 24.74 -8.63 -6.39
C TYR A 102 23.94 -7.75 -5.43
N MET A 103 24.45 -6.57 -5.16
CA MET A 103 23.73 -5.59 -4.34
C MET A 103 22.41 -5.19 -5.03
N PRO A 104 21.33 -5.02 -4.25
CA PRO A 104 20.05 -4.63 -4.81
C PRO A 104 20.09 -3.21 -5.40
N VAL A 105 19.31 -2.99 -6.42
CA VAL A 105 19.13 -1.68 -7.05
C VAL A 105 18.09 -0.87 -6.26
N PRO A 106 18.40 0.38 -5.83
CA PRO A 106 17.48 1.19 -5.04
C PRO A 106 16.43 1.87 -5.92
N TYR A 107 15.17 1.69 -5.58
CA TYR A 107 14.02 2.36 -6.18
C TYR A 107 13.10 2.90 -5.10
N SER A 108 12.49 4.03 -5.36
CA SER A 108 11.42 4.59 -4.55
C SER A 108 10.07 4.29 -5.19
N MET A 109 9.19 3.66 -4.42
CA MET A 109 7.81 3.40 -4.83
C MET A 109 6.90 4.49 -4.28
N GLN A 110 6.06 5.03 -5.14
CA GLN A 110 5.09 6.05 -4.79
C GLN A 110 3.70 5.44 -4.67
N PHE A 111 3.02 5.78 -3.58
CA PHE A 111 1.66 5.36 -3.32
C PHE A 111 0.76 6.57 -3.10
N GLU A 112 -0.48 6.44 -3.50
CA GLU A 112 -1.54 7.39 -3.21
C GLU A 112 -2.59 6.73 -2.33
N LEU A 113 -2.87 7.33 -1.19
CA LEU A 113 -3.93 6.92 -0.27
C LEU A 113 -5.09 7.91 -0.38
N SER A 114 -6.27 7.42 -0.72
CA SER A 114 -7.47 8.22 -0.86
C SER A 114 -8.48 7.87 0.22
N ILE A 115 -9.08 8.90 0.79
CA ILE A 115 -10.10 8.80 1.84
C ILE A 115 -11.42 9.29 1.27
N MET A 116 -12.45 8.46 1.35
CA MET A 116 -13.80 8.76 0.87
C MET A 116 -14.77 8.75 2.03
N CYS A 117 -15.38 9.89 2.31
CA CYS A 117 -16.33 10.10 3.40
C CYS A 117 -17.52 10.93 2.95
N LYS A 118 -18.67 10.77 3.62
CA LYS A 118 -19.82 11.65 3.45
C LYS A 118 -19.65 12.96 4.25
N LEU A 119 -19.11 12.86 5.44
CA LEU A 119 -18.94 13.97 6.37
C LEU A 119 -17.45 14.35 6.42
N ASN A 120 -17.20 15.67 6.41
CA ASN A 120 -15.83 16.19 6.51
C ASN A 120 -15.17 15.82 7.86
N ASP A 121 -15.96 15.76 8.92
CA ASP A 121 -15.47 15.41 10.26
C ASP A 121 -14.87 13.99 10.31
N ASP A 122 -15.48 13.04 9.62
CA ASP A 122 -14.95 11.66 9.51
C ASP A 122 -13.59 11.64 8.81
N ALA A 123 -13.43 12.43 7.76
CA ALA A 123 -12.16 12.56 7.05
C ALA A 123 -11.07 13.16 7.93
N LEU A 124 -11.41 14.18 8.71
CA LEU A 124 -10.48 14.82 9.66
C LEU A 124 -10.02 13.85 10.74
N GLN A 125 -10.92 13.04 11.28
CA GLN A 125 -10.57 12.01 12.27
C GLN A 125 -9.56 11.00 11.71
N ILE A 126 -9.75 10.56 10.47
CA ILE A 126 -8.83 9.64 9.79
C ILE A 126 -7.46 10.27 9.61
N VAL A 127 -7.41 11.50 9.10
CA VAL A 127 -6.14 12.21 8.83
C VAL A 127 -5.37 12.46 10.12
N GLU A 128 -6.03 12.87 11.20
CA GLU A 128 -5.40 13.08 12.50
C GLU A 128 -4.78 11.81 13.10
N GLN A 129 -5.34 10.65 12.79
CA GLN A 129 -4.77 9.36 13.22
C GLN A 129 -3.56 8.93 12.40
N ILE A 130 -3.50 9.30 11.12
CA ILE A 130 -2.44 8.88 10.20
C ILE A 130 -1.18 9.75 10.36
N LEU A 131 -1.33 11.07 10.40
CA LEU A 131 -0.20 12.01 10.32
C LEU A 131 0.88 11.82 11.41
N PRO A 132 0.57 11.54 12.68
CA PRO A 132 1.59 11.38 13.71
C PRO A 132 2.55 10.21 13.50
N TYR A 133 2.18 9.22 12.71
CA TYR A 133 3.05 8.07 12.41
C TYR A 133 4.12 8.35 11.35
N PHE A 134 3.99 9.46 10.62
CA PHE A 134 4.89 9.83 9.53
C PHE A 134 5.59 11.16 9.85
N GLN A 135 6.52 11.11 10.79
CA GLN A 135 7.38 12.24 11.15
C GLN A 135 8.71 12.19 10.41
#